data_80adbdb85d5bc48b98c477755051eb60
#
_entry.id   80adbdb85d5bc48b98c477755051eb60
#
_cell.length_a   1.000
_cell.length_b   1.000
_cell.length_c   1.000
_cell.angle_alpha   90.00
_cell.angle_beta   90.00
_cell.angle_gamma   90.00
#
_symmetry.space_group_name_H-M   'P 1'
#
loop_
_entity.id
_entity.type
_entity.pdbx_description
1 polymer ?
#
loop_
_entity_poly.entity_id
_entity_poly.type
_entity_poly.pdbx_seq_one_letter_code
_entity_poly.pdbx_strand_id
1 'polypeptide(L)'
;ATDGDYTEVSCEDDKAGVEILVGEMLRPYNAFVYPISDCIYFNAQMAETFGKERIRIDVATFFKEFMTNDIRSNENSTWPYQCVGIPITSKYTYCEGLEIGDETRFHYLSGRVGGGSWANYQGDELNVVGNYEMTMKLPPVPKDGVYELRLGLSTNNRRGMCQVYWGTNKNALPAVGVPLDMRMTGTQTLVMSGQSFPSIVGWEPDVKGDDDVNAEVDKKMRNNGYMKGPKYVNYMGGNQLLRDRQEALRKIVIRSEMKANETYYIQFKNVLDNLDTEFFMDYIEYCPKEVYDNPLIPEDIW
;
A
#
# COMPACT_ATOMS: atom_id res chain seq x y z
N ALA A 1 13.84 -13.03 19.39
CA ALA A 1 13.66 -13.50 20.76
C ALA A 1 14.43 -14.81 20.91
N THR A 2 15.28 -14.91 21.90
CA THR A 2 15.94 -16.17 22.25
C THR A 2 15.04 -17.00 23.15
N ASP A 3 15.09 -18.30 22.98
CA ASP A 3 14.31 -19.28 23.73
C ASP A 3 14.46 -19.02 25.25
N GLY A 4 13.39 -18.66 25.90
CA GLY A 4 13.34 -18.52 27.38
C GLY A 4 13.34 -17.08 27.92
N ASP A 5 13.45 -16.04 27.11
CA ASP A 5 13.59 -14.67 27.61
C ASP A 5 12.27 -13.92 27.84
N TYR A 6 11.11 -14.47 27.48
CA TYR A 6 9.83 -13.81 27.62
C TYR A 6 8.82 -14.69 28.33
N THR A 7 8.46 -14.28 29.53
CA THR A 7 7.36 -14.89 30.29
C THR A 7 6.08 -14.06 30.18
N GLU A 8 6.18 -12.82 29.80
CA GLU A 8 5.04 -11.89 29.78
C GLU A 8 5.20 -10.86 28.66
N VAL A 9 4.12 -10.57 27.95
CA VAL A 9 3.99 -9.42 27.05
C VAL A 9 3.00 -8.47 27.70
N SER A 10 3.51 -7.47 28.41
CA SER A 10 2.68 -6.44 29.02
C SER A 10 2.82 -5.12 28.26
N CYS A 11 1.70 -4.41 28.08
CA CYS A 11 1.74 -2.96 27.87
C CYS A 11 1.95 -2.29 29.22
N GLU A 12 2.59 -1.11 29.23
CA GLU A 12 2.92 -0.35 30.46
C GLU A 12 1.72 -0.03 31.39
N ASP A 13 0.50 -0.24 30.93
CA ASP A 13 -0.71 -0.20 31.75
C ASP A 13 -1.07 -1.60 32.21
N ASP A 14 -0.88 -1.85 33.48
CA ASP A 14 -1.04 -3.10 34.24
C ASP A 14 -2.30 -3.97 34.06
N LYS A 15 -3.08 -3.77 33.01
CA LYS A 15 -4.38 -4.44 32.87
C LYS A 15 -4.60 -5.17 31.56
N ALA A 16 -3.64 -5.22 30.67
CA ALA A 16 -3.82 -5.77 29.32
C ALA A 16 -2.68 -6.71 28.87
N GLY A 17 -1.82 -7.13 29.77
CA GLY A 17 -0.77 -8.09 29.45
C GLY A 17 -1.37 -9.46 29.18
N VAL A 18 -0.89 -10.11 28.11
CA VAL A 18 -1.19 -11.51 27.82
C VAL A 18 0.04 -12.33 28.20
N GLU A 19 -0.12 -13.25 29.11
CA GLU A 19 0.96 -14.11 29.55
C GLU A 19 1.31 -15.15 28.45
N ILE A 20 2.59 -15.27 28.13
CA ILE A 20 3.10 -16.32 27.28
C ILE A 20 3.44 -17.54 28.16
N LEU A 21 2.78 -18.64 27.92
CA LEU A 21 2.97 -19.87 28.69
C LEU A 21 4.20 -20.63 28.18
N VAL A 22 5.39 -20.13 28.50
CA VAL A 22 6.67 -20.64 27.99
C VAL A 22 6.86 -22.14 28.34
N GLY A 23 6.38 -22.59 29.50
CA GLY A 23 6.44 -23.97 29.90
C GLY A 23 5.60 -24.94 29.07
N GLU A 24 4.67 -24.40 28.27
CA GLU A 24 3.76 -25.18 27.41
C GLU A 24 4.11 -25.03 25.92
N MET A 25 5.28 -24.48 25.60
CA MET A 25 5.72 -24.28 24.24
C MET A 25 5.71 -25.59 23.42
N LEU A 26 5.06 -25.52 22.26
CA LEU A 26 5.07 -26.60 21.29
C LEU A 26 6.17 -26.37 20.25
N ARG A 27 6.89 -27.42 19.89
CA ARG A 27 7.97 -27.37 18.88
C ARG A 27 7.61 -28.21 17.66
N PRO A 28 6.73 -27.75 16.76
CA PRO A 28 6.56 -28.42 15.47
C PRO A 28 7.84 -28.29 14.63
N TYR A 29 7.92 -29.04 13.55
CA TYR A 29 9.14 -29.24 12.77
C TYR A 29 9.84 -27.94 12.31
N ASN A 30 9.09 -26.87 12.04
CA ASN A 30 9.58 -25.64 11.43
C ASN A 30 9.16 -24.36 12.16
N ALA A 31 8.65 -24.47 13.39
CA ALA A 31 8.16 -23.33 14.14
C ALA A 31 8.24 -23.53 15.66
N PHE A 32 8.02 -22.46 16.40
CA PHE A 32 7.73 -22.48 17.82
C PHE A 32 6.31 -21.92 18.02
N VAL A 33 5.49 -22.62 18.78
CA VAL A 33 4.15 -22.19 19.13
C VAL A 33 4.09 -21.98 20.64
N TYR A 34 3.81 -20.76 21.04
CA TYR A 34 3.65 -20.38 22.43
C TYR A 34 2.16 -20.21 22.73
N PRO A 35 1.58 -21.06 23.59
CA PRO A 35 0.27 -20.79 24.14
C PRO A 35 0.29 -19.46 24.92
N ILE A 36 -0.80 -18.74 24.86
CA ILE A 36 -1.00 -17.48 25.58
C ILE A 36 -2.22 -17.60 26.48
N SER A 37 -2.22 -16.88 27.60
CA SER A 37 -3.26 -16.96 28.63
C SER A 37 -4.61 -16.41 28.20
N ASP A 38 -4.62 -15.51 27.22
CA ASP A 38 -5.84 -14.87 26.72
C ASP A 38 -5.63 -14.39 25.29
N CYS A 39 -6.68 -13.89 24.64
CA CYS A 39 -6.58 -13.29 23.32
C CYS A 39 -5.83 -11.95 23.39
N ILE A 40 -5.02 -11.65 22.36
CA ILE A 40 -4.46 -10.32 22.17
C ILE A 40 -5.57 -9.42 21.60
N TYR A 41 -6.02 -8.48 22.39
CA TYR A 41 -7.09 -7.58 22.03
C TYR A 41 -6.53 -6.27 21.46
N PHE A 42 -7.22 -5.75 20.43
CA PHE A 42 -7.06 -4.37 20.03
C PHE A 42 -7.84 -3.47 21.00
N ASN A 43 -7.15 -2.89 21.95
CA ASN A 43 -7.76 -2.07 23.00
C ASN A 43 -7.76 -0.58 22.66
N ALA A 44 -8.42 0.22 23.50
CA ALA A 44 -8.54 1.67 23.29
C ALA A 44 -7.19 2.39 23.27
N GLN A 45 -6.21 1.91 24.02
CA GLN A 45 -4.86 2.49 24.06
C GLN A 45 -4.12 2.23 22.73
N MET A 46 -4.19 1.03 22.21
CA MET A 46 -3.62 0.70 20.89
C MET A 46 -4.31 1.51 19.79
N ALA A 47 -5.65 1.65 19.85
CA ALA A 47 -6.40 2.48 18.94
C ALA A 47 -5.94 3.94 18.97
N GLU A 48 -5.69 4.47 20.19
CA GLU A 48 -5.19 5.83 20.38
C GLU A 48 -3.76 6.00 19.85
N THR A 49 -2.87 5.02 20.07
CA THR A 49 -1.50 5.02 19.58
C THR A 49 -1.48 4.96 18.04
N PHE A 50 -2.14 3.98 17.45
CA PHE A 50 -2.20 3.84 15.99
C PHE A 50 -2.98 4.98 15.32
N GLY A 51 -3.93 5.60 16.03
CA GLY A 51 -4.65 6.79 15.55
C GLY A 51 -3.77 8.03 15.43
N LYS A 52 -2.53 8.00 15.96
CA LYS A 52 -1.52 9.07 15.85
C LYS A 52 -0.34 8.71 14.99
N GLU A 53 -0.41 7.55 14.32
CA GLU A 53 0.65 7.03 13.48
C GLU A 53 0.21 6.93 12.01
N ARG A 54 1.17 6.97 11.14
CA ARG A 54 0.99 6.65 9.73
C ARG A 54 1.01 5.13 9.57
N ILE A 55 -0.07 4.54 9.09
CA ILE A 55 -0.20 3.10 8.94
C ILE A 55 -0.06 2.76 7.46
N ARG A 56 1.00 2.04 7.12
CA ARG A 56 1.23 1.50 5.78
C ARG A 56 0.87 0.03 5.74
N ILE A 57 0.07 -0.35 4.78
CA ILE A 57 -0.44 -1.70 4.62
C ILE A 57 -0.04 -2.17 3.23
N ASP A 58 0.86 -3.13 3.20
CA ASP A 58 1.36 -3.77 1.99
C ASP A 58 0.24 -4.56 1.30
N VAL A 59 0.21 -4.53 -0.03
CA VAL A 59 -0.79 -5.27 -0.83
C VAL A 59 -0.79 -6.77 -0.55
N ALA A 60 0.35 -7.36 -0.21
CA ALA A 60 0.44 -8.77 0.18
C ALA A 60 -0.39 -9.09 1.42
N THR A 61 -0.69 -8.11 2.26
CA THR A 61 -1.44 -8.28 3.50
C THR A 61 -2.90 -7.86 3.42
N PHE A 62 -3.34 -7.32 2.28
CA PHE A 62 -4.74 -6.92 2.07
C PHE A 62 -5.70 -8.10 2.15
N PHE A 63 -5.28 -9.21 1.58
CA PHE A 63 -6.08 -10.41 1.50
C PHE A 63 -5.38 -11.51 2.27
N LYS A 64 -6.04 -12.03 3.29
CA LYS A 64 -5.51 -13.14 4.11
C LYS A 64 -5.11 -14.36 3.25
N GLU A 65 -5.78 -14.51 2.11
CA GLU A 65 -5.52 -15.60 1.16
C GLU A 65 -4.13 -15.49 0.52
N PHE A 66 -3.60 -14.29 0.34
CA PHE A 66 -2.22 -14.09 -0.14
C PHE A 66 -1.20 -14.56 0.89
N MET A 67 -1.47 -14.35 2.16
CA MET A 67 -0.59 -14.76 3.25
C MET A 67 -0.67 -16.28 3.50
N THR A 68 -1.87 -16.86 3.43
CA THR A 68 -2.10 -18.26 3.80
C THR A 68 -1.76 -19.25 2.70
N ASN A 69 -1.71 -18.82 1.44
CA ASN A 69 -1.43 -19.70 0.30
C ASN A 69 0.01 -19.59 -0.21
N ASP A 70 0.92 -19.07 0.59
CA ASP A 70 2.35 -18.91 0.25
C ASP A 70 2.61 -18.15 -1.07
N ILE A 71 1.71 -17.26 -1.43
CA ILE A 71 1.80 -16.51 -2.68
C ILE A 71 3.00 -15.56 -2.65
N ARG A 72 3.24 -14.93 -1.51
CA ARG A 72 4.31 -13.95 -1.34
C ARG A 72 5.70 -14.55 -1.49
N SER A 73 5.89 -15.78 -1.06
CA SER A 73 7.21 -16.45 -1.10
C SER A 73 7.47 -17.24 -2.37
N ASN A 74 6.51 -17.30 -3.28
CA ASN A 74 6.67 -18.04 -4.51
C ASN A 74 7.49 -17.26 -5.53
N GLU A 75 8.75 -17.64 -5.70
CA GLU A 75 9.75 -16.98 -6.53
C GLU A 75 9.62 -17.29 -8.05
N ASN A 76 8.64 -18.07 -8.46
CA ASN A 76 8.51 -18.53 -9.86
C ASN A 76 7.85 -17.51 -10.79
N SER A 77 8.02 -16.22 -10.58
CA SER A 77 7.60 -15.22 -11.56
C SER A 77 8.64 -15.06 -12.65
N THR A 78 8.50 -15.78 -13.76
CA THR A 78 9.23 -15.43 -14.98
C THR A 78 8.50 -14.31 -15.71
N TRP A 79 9.24 -13.29 -16.08
CA TRP A 79 8.77 -12.24 -16.96
C TRP A 79 8.26 -12.85 -18.30
N PRO A 80 7.13 -12.42 -18.90
CA PRO A 80 6.32 -11.29 -18.48
C PRO A 80 5.12 -11.72 -17.63
N TYR A 81 5.12 -11.45 -16.35
CA TYR A 81 3.95 -11.51 -15.46
C TYR A 81 3.40 -12.91 -15.20
N GLN A 82 4.07 -13.70 -14.46
CA GLN A 82 3.40 -14.83 -13.84
C GLN A 82 2.71 -14.37 -12.57
N CYS A 83 1.38 -14.46 -12.62
CA CYS A 83 0.60 -14.52 -11.40
C CYS A 83 1.09 -15.69 -10.59
N VAL A 84 1.51 -15.43 -9.40
CA VAL A 84 1.85 -16.49 -8.53
C VAL A 84 0.55 -17.10 -7.98
N GLY A 85 0.17 -18.19 -8.53
CA GLY A 85 -0.56 -19.23 -7.86
C GLY A 85 -2.07 -19.21 -7.93
N ILE A 86 -2.79 -18.11 -7.94
CA ILE A 86 -4.25 -18.12 -7.92
C ILE A 86 -4.80 -17.27 -9.06
N PRO A 87 -5.47 -17.88 -10.05
CA PRO A 87 -6.16 -17.10 -11.07
C PRO A 87 -7.33 -16.37 -10.40
N ILE A 88 -7.18 -15.10 -10.14
CA ILE A 88 -8.26 -14.26 -9.67
C ILE A 88 -9.02 -13.78 -10.89
N THR A 89 -10.23 -14.25 -11.04
CA THR A 89 -11.15 -13.86 -12.11
C THR A 89 -12.48 -13.44 -11.49
N SER A 90 -13.34 -12.80 -12.26
CA SER A 90 -14.70 -12.44 -11.83
C SER A 90 -15.54 -13.65 -11.36
N LYS A 91 -15.17 -14.86 -11.78
CA LYS A 91 -15.82 -16.12 -11.37
C LYS A 91 -15.18 -16.78 -10.17
N TYR A 92 -13.98 -16.38 -9.83
CA TYR A 92 -13.18 -16.94 -8.76
C TYR A 92 -12.59 -15.82 -7.94
N THR A 93 -13.25 -15.37 -6.93
CA THR A 93 -12.64 -14.54 -5.92
C THR A 93 -12.36 -15.38 -4.69
N TYR A 94 -11.18 -15.92 -4.60
CA TYR A 94 -10.70 -16.53 -3.35
C TYR A 94 -10.48 -15.48 -2.27
N CYS A 95 -10.32 -14.21 -2.69
CA CYS A 95 -10.01 -13.12 -1.80
C CYS A 95 -11.29 -12.52 -1.25
N GLU A 96 -11.54 -12.75 0.02
CA GLU A 96 -12.64 -12.09 0.71
C GLU A 96 -12.43 -10.55 0.65
N GLY A 97 -13.44 -9.85 0.17
CA GLY A 97 -13.40 -8.39 0.04
C GLY A 97 -12.78 -7.87 -1.26
N LEU A 98 -12.51 -8.73 -2.25
CA LEU A 98 -12.12 -8.36 -3.60
C LEU A 98 -13.21 -8.76 -4.60
N GLU A 99 -13.68 -7.80 -5.40
CA GLU A 99 -14.56 -8.03 -6.54
C GLU A 99 -13.91 -7.46 -7.79
N ILE A 100 -13.90 -8.21 -8.88
CA ILE A 100 -13.31 -7.80 -10.16
C ILE A 100 -14.29 -8.01 -11.31
N GLY A 101 -14.28 -7.11 -12.28
CA GLY A 101 -15.08 -7.20 -13.49
C GLY A 101 -14.57 -8.29 -14.47
N ASP A 102 -15.44 -8.68 -15.42
CA ASP A 102 -15.15 -9.77 -16.37
C ASP A 102 -13.95 -9.49 -17.29
N GLU A 103 -13.70 -8.22 -17.63
CA GLU A 103 -12.59 -7.80 -18.50
C GLU A 103 -11.31 -7.44 -17.71
N THR A 104 -11.28 -7.79 -16.42
CA THR A 104 -10.17 -7.53 -15.52
C THR A 104 -9.23 -8.72 -15.47
N ARG A 105 -7.96 -8.49 -15.80
CA ARG A 105 -6.87 -9.45 -15.54
C ARG A 105 -6.13 -8.98 -14.29
N PHE A 106 -6.22 -9.74 -13.23
CA PHE A 106 -5.63 -9.41 -11.94
C PHE A 106 -4.39 -10.27 -11.70
N HIS A 107 -3.29 -9.62 -11.35
CA HIS A 107 -2.02 -10.26 -11.07
C HIS A 107 -1.45 -9.76 -9.74
N TYR A 108 -0.97 -10.68 -8.93
CA TYR A 108 -0.07 -10.37 -7.84
C TYR A 108 1.36 -10.63 -8.33
N LEU A 109 2.20 -9.62 -8.26
CA LEU A 109 3.57 -9.70 -8.72
C LEU A 109 4.51 -9.72 -7.50
N SER A 110 5.34 -10.74 -7.40
CA SER A 110 6.46 -10.74 -6.47
C SER A 110 7.72 -10.26 -7.18
N GLY A 111 8.27 -9.13 -6.74
CA GLY A 111 9.45 -8.51 -7.33
C GLY A 111 10.77 -9.15 -6.96
N ARG A 112 10.75 -10.30 -6.28
CA ARG A 112 11.96 -11.01 -5.88
C ARG A 112 12.70 -11.68 -7.02
N VAL A 113 12.08 -11.75 -8.20
CA VAL A 113 12.62 -12.48 -9.33
C VAL A 113 12.98 -11.51 -10.44
N GLY A 114 14.24 -11.56 -10.86
CA GLY A 114 14.71 -11.02 -12.11
C GLY A 114 15.24 -9.60 -12.09
N GLY A 115 16.17 -9.31 -11.24
CA GLY A 115 17.24 -8.28 -11.37
C GLY A 115 16.88 -7.06 -12.22
N GLY A 116 15.82 -6.36 -11.94
CA GLY A 116 15.41 -5.20 -12.69
C GLY A 116 15.38 -3.95 -11.81
N SER A 117 15.18 -2.82 -12.45
CA SER A 117 15.01 -1.51 -11.83
C SER A 117 13.63 -1.31 -11.20
N TRP A 118 12.97 -2.36 -10.79
CA TRP A 118 11.63 -2.29 -10.25
C TRP A 118 11.66 -1.65 -8.84
N ALA A 119 10.94 -0.58 -8.67
CA ALA A 119 10.88 0.16 -7.43
C ALA A 119 9.57 -0.14 -6.70
N ASN A 120 9.63 -1.04 -5.73
CA ASN A 120 8.47 -1.42 -4.94
C ASN A 120 8.78 -1.55 -3.44
N TYR A 121 7.75 -1.47 -2.63
CA TYR A 121 7.80 -1.68 -1.20
C TYR A 121 7.69 -3.18 -0.89
N GLN A 122 8.62 -3.70 -0.12
CA GLN A 122 8.67 -5.10 0.30
C GLN A 122 8.77 -6.16 -0.82
N GLY A 123 8.88 -5.78 -2.07
CA GLY A 123 9.17 -6.70 -3.17
C GLY A 123 7.96 -7.29 -3.88
N ASP A 124 6.79 -6.69 -3.76
CA ASP A 124 5.57 -7.14 -4.44
C ASP A 124 4.64 -5.98 -4.80
N GLU A 125 3.72 -6.22 -5.71
CA GLU A 125 2.74 -5.25 -6.20
C GLU A 125 1.49 -5.95 -6.74
N LEU A 126 0.38 -5.25 -6.73
CA LEU A 126 -0.79 -5.61 -7.53
C LEU A 126 -0.66 -5.00 -8.94
N ASN A 127 -0.84 -5.83 -9.94
CA ASN A 127 -0.98 -5.42 -11.33
C ASN A 127 -2.36 -5.82 -11.84
N VAL A 128 -3.10 -4.84 -12.33
CA VAL A 128 -4.42 -5.06 -12.90
C VAL A 128 -4.42 -4.55 -14.32
N VAL A 129 -4.86 -5.37 -15.29
CA VAL A 129 -4.73 -5.07 -16.70
C VAL A 129 -6.06 -5.27 -17.42
N GLY A 130 -6.30 -4.47 -18.43
CA GLY A 130 -7.47 -4.57 -19.31
C GLY A 130 -8.44 -3.41 -19.15
N ASN A 131 -9.67 -3.63 -19.53
CA ASN A 131 -10.77 -2.71 -19.20
C ASN A 131 -11.25 -3.00 -17.78
N TYR A 132 -10.32 -2.79 -16.84
CA TYR A 132 -10.48 -3.28 -15.48
C TYR A 132 -11.52 -2.51 -14.67
N GLU A 133 -12.17 -3.26 -13.81
CA GLU A 133 -12.95 -2.78 -12.68
C GLU A 133 -12.59 -3.65 -11.48
N MET A 134 -12.13 -3.03 -10.39
CA MET A 134 -11.70 -3.71 -9.18
C MET A 134 -12.22 -2.97 -7.97
N THR A 135 -12.98 -3.66 -7.12
CA THR A 135 -13.48 -3.14 -5.85
C THR A 135 -12.85 -3.90 -4.70
N MET A 136 -12.27 -3.18 -3.77
CA MET A 136 -11.63 -3.77 -2.58
C MET A 136 -12.28 -3.24 -1.31
N LYS A 137 -12.50 -4.15 -0.36
CA LYS A 137 -12.77 -3.80 1.02
C LYS A 137 -11.49 -3.30 1.67
N LEU A 138 -11.54 -2.13 2.27
CA LEU A 138 -10.40 -1.54 2.95
C LEU A 138 -10.26 -2.09 4.38
N PRO A 139 -9.04 -2.24 4.89
CA PRO A 139 -8.81 -2.46 6.31
C PRO A 139 -9.43 -1.32 7.15
N PRO A 140 -9.89 -1.61 8.36
CA PRO A 140 -10.47 -0.57 9.22
C PRO A 140 -9.40 0.43 9.67
N VAL A 141 -9.82 1.68 9.88
CA VAL A 141 -8.97 2.65 10.57
C VAL A 141 -8.97 2.34 12.07
N PRO A 142 -7.87 2.63 12.80
CA PRO A 142 -7.76 2.27 14.21
C PRO A 142 -8.69 3.04 15.14
N LYS A 143 -9.08 4.25 14.74
CA LYS A 143 -9.85 5.19 15.55
C LYS A 143 -10.65 6.10 14.63
N ASP A 144 -11.78 6.61 15.13
CA ASP A 144 -12.54 7.66 14.43
C ASP A 144 -11.67 8.91 14.23
N GLY A 145 -11.67 9.45 13.03
CA GLY A 145 -10.88 10.65 12.73
C GLY A 145 -10.87 11.02 11.26
N VAL A 146 -10.19 12.11 10.96
CA VAL A 146 -9.94 12.53 9.58
C VAL A 146 -8.63 11.93 9.10
N TYR A 147 -8.70 11.21 7.99
CA TYR A 147 -7.55 10.52 7.39
C TYR A 147 -7.32 10.95 5.95
N GLU A 148 -6.07 10.95 5.56
CA GLU A 148 -5.69 10.77 4.16
C GLU A 148 -5.56 9.27 3.88
N LEU A 149 -6.24 8.79 2.84
CA LEU A 149 -5.92 7.52 2.21
C LEU A 149 -4.99 7.81 1.04
N ARG A 150 -3.84 7.18 1.07
CA ARG A 150 -2.78 7.33 0.08
C ARG A 150 -2.50 5.99 -0.57
N LEU A 151 -2.16 6.00 -1.85
CA LEU A 151 -1.74 4.82 -2.59
C LEU A 151 -0.25 4.92 -2.87
N GLY A 152 0.49 3.84 -2.62
CA GLY A 152 1.79 3.59 -3.20
C GLY A 152 1.62 3.13 -4.64
N LEU A 153 2.19 3.87 -5.57
CA LEU A 153 2.05 3.64 -7.00
C LEU A 153 3.40 3.42 -7.67
N SER A 154 3.43 2.52 -8.62
CA SER A 154 4.53 2.36 -9.55
C SER A 154 4.11 2.94 -10.91
N THR A 155 4.53 4.17 -11.17
CA THR A 155 4.14 4.94 -12.35
C THR A 155 5.11 4.76 -13.51
N ASN A 156 4.61 4.66 -14.72
CA ASN A 156 5.42 4.76 -15.94
C ASN A 156 4.52 4.99 -17.17
N ASN A 157 5.11 5.24 -18.33
CA ASN A 157 4.40 5.57 -19.57
C ASN A 157 3.51 4.44 -20.15
N ARG A 158 3.61 3.22 -19.62
CA ARG A 158 2.76 2.08 -20.01
C ARG A 158 1.51 1.93 -19.16
N ARG A 159 1.43 2.68 -18.05
CA ARG A 159 0.25 2.65 -17.17
C ARG A 159 -0.93 3.32 -17.85
N GLY A 160 -2.09 3.21 -17.25
CA GLY A 160 -3.33 3.81 -17.72
C GLY A 160 -3.81 4.96 -16.82
N MET A 161 -5.07 5.27 -17.00
CA MET A 161 -5.82 6.16 -16.13
C MET A 161 -6.98 5.41 -15.50
N CYS A 162 -7.28 5.69 -14.25
CA CYS A 162 -8.45 5.12 -13.60
C CYS A 162 -9.26 6.18 -12.85
N GLN A 163 -10.57 6.03 -12.86
CA GLN A 163 -11.42 6.72 -11.91
C GLN A 163 -11.43 5.95 -10.61
N VAL A 164 -11.23 6.69 -9.52
CA VAL A 164 -11.35 6.17 -8.16
C VAL A 164 -12.75 6.44 -7.65
N TYR A 165 -13.33 5.45 -6.98
CA TYR A 165 -14.60 5.53 -6.26
C TYR A 165 -14.37 5.08 -4.82
N TRP A 166 -15.07 5.68 -3.88
CA TRP A 166 -14.89 5.36 -2.47
C TRP A 166 -16.14 5.62 -1.65
N GLY A 167 -16.38 4.79 -0.62
CA GLY A 167 -17.50 4.95 0.29
C GLY A 167 -17.78 3.71 1.10
N THR A 168 -18.89 3.71 1.82
CA THR A 168 -19.33 2.60 2.68
C THR A 168 -20.31 1.64 2.00
N ASN A 169 -20.96 2.08 0.93
CA ASN A 169 -21.88 1.23 0.16
C ASN A 169 -21.21 0.75 -1.14
N LYS A 170 -20.71 -0.48 -1.15
CA LYS A 170 -19.99 -1.05 -2.30
C LYS A 170 -20.78 -1.07 -3.61
N ASN A 171 -22.11 -1.06 -3.55
CA ASN A 171 -22.98 -1.12 -4.73
C ASN A 171 -23.28 0.27 -5.31
N ALA A 172 -22.88 1.35 -4.63
CA ALA A 172 -23.12 2.72 -5.03
C ALA A 172 -22.01 3.65 -4.53
N LEU A 173 -20.79 3.40 -4.97
CA LEU A 173 -19.63 4.20 -4.60
C LEU A 173 -19.61 5.49 -5.42
N PRO A 174 -19.55 6.66 -4.79
CA PRO A 174 -19.35 7.91 -5.51
C PRO A 174 -17.93 8.02 -6.07
N ALA A 175 -17.80 8.66 -7.22
CA ALA A 175 -16.52 9.00 -7.81
C ALA A 175 -15.79 10.03 -6.94
N VAL A 176 -14.47 9.88 -6.81
CA VAL A 176 -13.60 10.77 -6.04
C VAL A 176 -12.63 11.48 -6.96
N GLY A 177 -12.70 12.82 -6.95
CA GLY A 177 -11.79 13.65 -7.71
C GLY A 177 -11.84 13.42 -9.23
N VAL A 178 -10.73 13.76 -9.88
CA VAL A 178 -10.50 13.49 -11.31
C VAL A 178 -9.80 12.15 -11.49
N PRO A 179 -9.88 11.53 -12.68
CA PRO A 179 -9.17 10.28 -12.94
C PRO A 179 -7.67 10.37 -12.61
N LEU A 180 -7.16 9.35 -11.95
CA LEU A 180 -5.75 9.20 -11.64
C LEU A 180 -4.98 8.77 -12.89
N ASP A 181 -4.05 9.60 -13.34
CA ASP A 181 -3.15 9.28 -14.46
C ASP A 181 -1.81 8.75 -13.93
N MET A 182 -1.59 7.46 -14.12
CA MET A 182 -0.37 6.78 -13.67
C MET A 182 0.72 6.70 -14.75
N ARG A 183 0.49 7.32 -15.90
CA ARG A 183 1.49 7.37 -16.99
C ARG A 183 2.57 8.40 -16.71
N MET A 184 2.32 9.33 -15.79
CA MET A 184 3.29 10.36 -15.40
C MET A 184 4.13 9.89 -14.22
N THR A 185 5.44 9.82 -14.43
CA THR A 185 6.40 9.68 -13.33
C THR A 185 6.71 11.03 -12.71
N GLY A 186 7.54 11.04 -11.67
CA GLY A 186 7.96 12.27 -11.00
C GLY A 186 8.57 13.33 -11.92
N THR A 187 9.34 12.90 -12.90
CA THR A 187 10.05 13.81 -13.82
C THR A 187 9.67 13.63 -15.28
N GLN A 188 9.11 12.49 -15.63
CA GLN A 188 8.85 12.18 -17.03
C GLN A 188 7.75 13.06 -17.59
N THR A 189 8.01 13.68 -18.72
CA THR A 189 7.04 14.40 -19.50
C THR A 189 6.11 13.43 -20.24
N LEU A 190 4.83 13.74 -20.22
CA LEU A 190 3.87 13.02 -21.04
C LEU A 190 3.98 13.53 -22.49
N VAL A 191 4.21 12.63 -23.44
CA VAL A 191 4.20 12.96 -24.86
C VAL A 191 2.86 12.55 -25.46
N MET A 192 2.07 13.53 -25.88
CA MET A 192 0.80 13.32 -26.58
C MET A 192 0.81 14.05 -27.91
N SER A 193 0.49 13.36 -28.98
CA SER A 193 0.42 13.94 -30.35
C SER A 193 1.69 14.72 -30.76
N GLY A 194 2.86 14.22 -30.33
CA GLY A 194 4.14 14.87 -30.61
C GLY A 194 4.47 16.09 -29.72
N GLN A 195 3.60 16.43 -28.79
CA GLN A 195 3.86 17.50 -27.80
C GLN A 195 4.25 16.90 -26.45
N SER A 196 5.25 17.51 -25.80
CA SER A 196 5.73 17.12 -24.48
C SER A 196 5.12 18.02 -23.42
N PHE A 197 4.50 17.41 -22.39
CA PHE A 197 3.93 18.10 -21.25
C PHE A 197 4.76 17.80 -20.01
N PRO A 198 5.22 18.83 -19.28
CA PRO A 198 5.98 18.60 -18.06
C PRO A 198 5.17 17.83 -17.03
N SER A 199 5.84 17.01 -16.24
CA SER A 199 5.19 16.31 -15.14
C SER A 199 4.60 17.30 -14.14
N ILE A 200 3.33 17.09 -13.77
CA ILE A 200 2.65 17.85 -12.74
C ILE A 200 3.02 17.40 -11.32
N VAL A 201 3.75 16.30 -11.18
CA VAL A 201 4.11 15.72 -9.89
C VAL A 201 5.05 16.63 -9.11
N GLY A 202 6.04 17.21 -9.78
CA GLY A 202 7.01 18.12 -9.18
C GLY A 202 8.11 17.45 -8.39
N TRP A 203 8.38 16.16 -8.66
CA TRP A 203 9.46 15.41 -8.02
C TRP A 203 10.84 15.91 -8.47
N GLU A 204 11.72 16.05 -7.52
CA GLU A 204 13.15 16.31 -7.73
C GLU A 204 13.95 15.41 -6.78
N PRO A 205 15.17 14.97 -7.16
CA PRO A 205 15.97 14.14 -6.27
C PRO A 205 16.34 14.90 -4.99
N ASP A 206 16.51 14.16 -3.89
CA ASP A 206 16.98 14.76 -2.65
C ASP A 206 18.43 15.28 -2.80
N VAL A 207 18.64 16.48 -2.31
CA VAL A 207 19.98 17.07 -2.19
C VAL A 207 20.57 16.65 -0.86
N LYS A 208 21.72 15.95 -0.91
CA LYS A 208 22.38 15.46 0.29
C LYS A 208 22.83 16.62 1.18
N GLY A 209 22.33 16.63 2.42
CA GLY A 209 22.71 17.64 3.42
C GLY A 209 22.01 18.97 3.27
N ASP A 210 20.96 19.05 2.45
CA ASP A 210 20.13 20.25 2.28
C ASP A 210 18.66 19.92 2.56
N ASP A 211 18.31 19.83 3.84
CA ASP A 211 16.97 19.46 4.27
C ASP A 211 15.93 20.53 3.92
N ASP A 212 16.32 21.80 3.83
CA ASP A 212 15.42 22.88 3.48
C ASP A 212 14.96 22.77 2.01
N VAL A 213 15.88 22.50 1.09
CA VAL A 213 15.57 22.27 -0.34
C VAL A 213 14.68 21.03 -0.48
N ASN A 214 15.00 19.95 0.23
CA ASN A 214 14.21 18.72 0.20
C ASN A 214 12.79 18.94 0.71
N ALA A 215 12.62 19.71 1.78
CA ALA A 215 11.32 20.07 2.33
C ALA A 215 10.47 20.91 1.37
N GLU A 216 11.07 21.84 0.62
CA GLU A 216 10.35 22.63 -0.39
C GLU A 216 9.88 21.76 -1.57
N VAL A 217 10.68 20.78 -2.01
CA VAL A 217 10.26 19.81 -3.03
C VAL A 217 9.10 18.97 -2.52
N ASP A 218 9.19 18.42 -1.30
CA ASP A 218 8.13 17.63 -0.68
C ASP A 218 6.82 18.44 -0.56
N LYS A 219 6.90 19.70 -0.18
CA LYS A 219 5.77 20.62 -0.09
C LYS A 219 5.14 20.89 -1.47
N LYS A 220 5.96 21.12 -2.49
CA LYS A 220 5.51 21.31 -3.88
C LYS A 220 4.76 20.06 -4.38
N MET A 221 5.32 18.88 -4.18
CA MET A 221 4.68 17.61 -4.54
C MET A 221 3.36 17.43 -3.80
N ARG A 222 3.35 17.70 -2.49
CA ARG A 222 2.15 17.56 -1.67
C ARG A 222 1.02 18.49 -2.11
N ASN A 223 1.33 19.71 -2.54
CA ASN A 223 0.34 20.65 -3.10
C ASN A 223 -0.31 20.08 -4.38
N ASN A 224 0.40 19.23 -5.12
CA ASN A 224 -0.11 18.52 -6.29
C ASN A 224 -0.77 17.18 -5.92
N GLY A 225 -0.87 16.86 -4.63
CA GLY A 225 -1.44 15.62 -4.11
C GLY A 225 -0.53 14.40 -4.29
N TYR A 226 0.77 14.63 -4.42
CA TYR A 226 1.78 13.57 -4.53
C TYR A 226 2.82 13.67 -3.41
N MET A 227 3.52 12.59 -3.19
CA MET A 227 4.68 12.51 -2.31
C MET A 227 5.68 11.52 -2.89
N LYS A 228 6.94 11.67 -2.53
CA LYS A 228 7.97 10.67 -2.82
C LYS A 228 7.64 9.34 -2.15
N GLY A 229 8.17 8.25 -2.66
CA GLY A 229 8.16 6.97 -1.98
C GLY A 229 8.79 7.08 -0.58
N PRO A 230 8.56 6.12 0.30
CA PRO A 230 9.15 6.13 1.64
C PRO A 230 10.67 5.93 1.59
N LYS A 231 11.34 6.27 2.68
CA LYS A 231 12.77 5.95 2.90
C LYS A 231 12.97 4.46 3.17
N TYR A 232 12.49 3.64 2.29
CA TYR A 232 12.58 2.19 2.34
C TYR A 232 13.57 1.70 1.28
N VAL A 233 14.43 0.75 1.66
CA VAL A 233 15.39 0.18 0.71
C VAL A 233 14.66 -0.66 -0.31
N ASN A 234 14.78 -0.27 -1.57
CA ASN A 234 14.23 -1.04 -2.67
C ASN A 234 15.04 -2.34 -2.84
N TYR A 235 14.37 -3.46 -2.62
CA TYR A 235 15.00 -4.78 -2.71
C TYR A 235 15.62 -5.08 -4.08
N MET A 236 15.01 -4.57 -5.14
CA MET A 236 15.43 -4.83 -6.53
C MET A 236 16.45 -3.83 -7.08
N GLY A 237 16.60 -2.71 -6.45
CA GLY A 237 17.37 -1.57 -6.98
C GLY A 237 18.78 -1.38 -6.43
N GLY A 238 19.38 -2.40 -5.84
CA GLY A 238 20.78 -2.30 -5.39
C GLY A 238 20.98 -1.29 -4.25
N ASN A 239 20.19 -1.34 -3.21
CA ASN A 239 20.23 -0.48 -2.02
C ASN A 239 19.77 0.98 -2.24
N GLN A 240 19.07 1.28 -3.32
CA GLN A 240 18.44 2.59 -3.49
C GLN A 240 17.17 2.69 -2.64
N LEU A 241 16.92 3.87 -2.10
CA LEU A 241 15.66 4.13 -1.42
C LEU A 241 14.52 4.32 -2.44
N LEU A 242 13.31 3.92 -2.08
CA LEU A 242 12.13 4.22 -2.90
C LEU A 242 11.93 5.73 -3.08
N ARG A 243 12.32 6.51 -2.07
CA ARG A 243 12.31 7.97 -2.13
C ARG A 243 13.15 8.54 -3.28
N ASP A 244 14.22 7.85 -3.67
CA ASP A 244 15.13 8.26 -4.75
C ASP A 244 14.62 7.84 -6.14
N ARG A 245 13.45 7.21 -6.20
CA ARG A 245 12.85 6.68 -7.43
C ARG A 245 11.66 7.53 -7.85
N GLN A 246 11.78 8.18 -9.01
CA GLN A 246 10.74 9.04 -9.56
C GLN A 246 9.44 8.31 -9.95
N GLU A 247 9.52 7.02 -10.18
CA GLU A 247 8.40 6.16 -10.51
C GLU A 247 7.64 5.64 -9.28
N ALA A 248 8.29 5.60 -8.12
CA ALA A 248 7.68 5.20 -6.86
C ALA A 248 7.06 6.41 -6.15
N LEU A 249 5.77 6.60 -6.35
CA LEU A 249 5.05 7.76 -5.83
C LEU A 249 3.99 7.34 -4.82
N ARG A 250 3.76 8.20 -3.83
CA ARG A 250 2.54 8.15 -3.03
C ARG A 250 1.54 9.17 -3.57
N LYS A 251 0.29 8.77 -3.76
CA LYS A 251 -0.80 9.65 -4.20
C LYS A 251 -1.86 9.74 -3.12
N ILE A 252 -2.18 10.97 -2.71
CA ILE A 252 -3.35 11.23 -1.86
C ILE A 252 -4.59 11.09 -2.75
N VAL A 253 -5.44 10.11 -2.44
CA VAL A 253 -6.66 9.85 -3.22
C VAL A 253 -7.92 10.29 -2.49
N ILE A 254 -7.91 10.22 -1.16
CA ILE A 254 -9.05 10.57 -0.33
C ILE A 254 -8.57 11.35 0.88
N ARG A 255 -9.34 12.36 1.28
CA ARG A 255 -9.23 13.01 2.58
C ARG A 255 -10.65 13.12 3.14
N SER A 256 -10.93 12.35 4.18
CA SER A 256 -12.27 12.24 4.73
C SER A 256 -12.27 11.86 6.19
N GLU A 257 -13.37 12.15 6.86
CA GLU A 257 -13.68 11.54 8.13
C GLU A 257 -13.97 10.05 7.93
N MET A 258 -13.35 9.21 8.75
CA MET A 258 -13.53 7.76 8.75
C MET A 258 -13.80 7.29 10.18
N LYS A 259 -14.60 6.24 10.30
CA LYS A 259 -14.98 5.62 11.59
C LYS A 259 -14.42 4.21 11.68
N ALA A 260 -13.87 3.87 12.83
CA ALA A 260 -13.21 2.59 13.09
C ALA A 260 -14.16 1.39 12.95
N ASN A 261 -15.44 1.58 13.21
CA ASN A 261 -16.48 0.54 13.14
C ASN A 261 -17.23 0.50 11.81
N GLU A 262 -16.86 1.34 10.84
CA GLU A 262 -17.44 1.32 9.49
C GLU A 262 -16.54 0.56 8.52
N THR A 263 -17.17 -0.10 7.55
CA THR A 263 -16.47 -0.74 6.44
C THR A 263 -16.44 0.20 5.25
N TYR A 264 -15.24 0.44 4.75
CA TYR A 264 -15.02 1.25 3.55
C TYR A 264 -14.58 0.38 2.38
N TYR A 265 -14.95 0.82 1.19
CA TYR A 265 -14.60 0.20 -0.07
C TYR A 265 -13.95 1.23 -0.98
N ILE A 266 -12.96 0.79 -1.75
CA ILE A 266 -12.38 1.56 -2.83
C ILE A 266 -12.52 0.79 -4.13
N GLN A 267 -12.88 1.50 -5.20
CA GLN A 267 -12.99 0.90 -6.52
C GLN A 267 -12.11 1.68 -7.50
N PHE A 268 -11.42 0.95 -8.34
CA PHE A 268 -10.64 1.47 -9.45
C PHE A 268 -11.24 0.99 -10.76
N LYS A 269 -11.53 1.94 -11.64
CA LYS A 269 -12.14 1.65 -12.92
C LYS A 269 -11.36 2.31 -14.04
N ASN A 270 -10.92 1.52 -15.02
CA ASN A 270 -10.25 2.04 -16.21
C ASN A 270 -11.16 3.06 -16.93
N VAL A 271 -10.56 4.17 -17.37
CA VAL A 271 -11.27 5.22 -18.14
C VAL A 271 -10.76 5.34 -19.57
N LEU A 272 -9.79 4.51 -19.94
CA LEU A 272 -9.25 4.46 -21.30
C LEU A 272 -9.83 3.25 -22.04
N ASP A 273 -10.29 3.45 -23.25
CA ASP A 273 -10.73 2.34 -24.12
C ASP A 273 -9.50 1.63 -24.70
N ASN A 274 -8.78 0.93 -23.84
CA ASN A 274 -7.57 0.19 -24.19
C ASN A 274 -7.38 -1.00 -23.25
N LEU A 275 -7.35 -2.20 -23.82
CA LEU A 275 -7.22 -3.46 -23.08
C LEU A 275 -5.80 -3.75 -22.57
N ASP A 276 -4.83 -2.94 -22.94
CA ASP A 276 -3.43 -3.07 -22.50
C ASP A 276 -3.05 -2.03 -21.43
N THR A 277 -4.02 -1.27 -20.94
CA THR A 277 -3.77 -0.37 -19.81
C THR A 277 -3.53 -1.14 -18.54
N GLU A 278 -2.61 -0.62 -17.74
CA GLU A 278 -2.20 -1.22 -16.49
C GLU A 278 -2.49 -0.29 -15.31
N PHE A 279 -2.88 -0.87 -14.19
CA PHE A 279 -2.91 -0.24 -12.87
C PHE A 279 -1.95 -0.98 -11.97
N PHE A 280 -1.08 -0.24 -11.28
CA PHE A 280 -0.15 -0.81 -10.31
C PHE A 280 -0.33 -0.15 -8.96
N MET A 281 -0.47 -0.96 -7.93
CA MET A 281 -0.55 -0.52 -6.55
C MET A 281 0.34 -1.41 -5.69
N ASP A 282 1.15 -0.77 -4.87
CA ASP A 282 2.15 -1.40 -4.03
C ASP A 282 1.66 -1.53 -2.57
N TYR A 283 1.08 -0.46 -2.05
CA TYR A 283 0.53 -0.41 -0.70
C TYR A 283 -0.56 0.67 -0.60
N ILE A 284 -1.31 0.64 0.49
CA ILE A 284 -2.06 1.81 0.95
C ILE A 284 -1.43 2.39 2.21
N GLU A 285 -1.73 3.65 2.47
CA GLU A 285 -1.31 4.32 3.70
C GLU A 285 -2.46 5.14 4.25
N TYR A 286 -2.82 4.90 5.52
CA TYR A 286 -3.67 5.79 6.29
C TYR A 286 -2.79 6.78 7.04
N CYS A 287 -3.06 8.07 6.86
CA CYS A 287 -2.37 9.11 7.60
C CYS A 287 -3.40 9.99 8.32
N PRO A 288 -3.45 9.95 9.66
CA PRO A 288 -4.38 10.77 10.42
C PRO A 288 -4.04 12.25 10.31
N LYS A 289 -5.07 13.09 10.47
CA LYS A 289 -4.93 14.56 10.39
C LYS A 289 -3.87 15.11 11.33
N GLU A 290 -3.81 14.57 12.52
CA GLU A 290 -2.83 14.97 13.55
C GLU A 290 -1.37 14.73 13.11
N VAL A 291 -1.17 13.83 12.14
CA VAL A 291 0.15 13.52 11.57
C VAL A 291 0.42 14.37 10.33
N TYR A 292 -0.48 14.39 9.37
CA TYR A 292 -0.21 15.07 8.10
C TYR A 292 -0.27 16.60 8.16
N ASP A 293 -0.96 17.16 9.15
CA ASP A 293 -1.02 18.61 9.41
C ASP A 293 0.07 19.08 10.40
N ASN A 294 0.84 18.17 10.98
CA ASN A 294 1.86 18.50 11.96
C ASN A 294 3.22 18.71 11.28
N PRO A 295 3.72 19.96 11.19
CA PRO A 295 5.00 20.22 10.53
C PRO A 295 6.21 19.65 11.29
N LEU A 296 6.04 19.21 12.53
CA LEU A 296 7.10 18.58 13.32
C LEU A 296 7.21 17.08 13.08
N ILE A 297 6.24 16.48 12.38
CA ILE A 297 6.27 15.06 12.02
C ILE A 297 6.70 14.96 10.55
N PRO A 298 7.93 14.52 10.28
CA PRO A 298 8.40 14.36 8.89
C PRO A 298 7.57 13.34 8.14
N GLU A 299 7.38 13.56 6.84
CA GLU A 299 6.60 12.67 5.98
C GLU A 299 7.24 11.30 5.78
N ASP A 300 8.55 11.20 5.95
CA ASP A 300 9.31 9.96 5.76
C ASP A 300 10.30 9.76 6.89
N ILE A 301 9.87 9.07 7.92
CA ILE A 301 10.73 8.68 9.03
C ILE A 301 11.33 7.28 8.79
N TRP A 302 10.74 6.51 7.88
CA TRP A 302 11.08 5.10 7.60
C TRP A 302 11.30 4.87 6.12
#